data_ea0a3bd62a1a6051f15e5a4fe6689629
#
_entry.id   ea0a3bd62a1a6051f15e5a4fe6689629
#
_cell.length_a   1.000
_cell.length_b   1.000
_cell.length_c   1.000
_cell.angle_alpha   90.00
_cell.angle_beta   90.00
_cell.angle_gamma   90.00
#
_symmetry.space_group_name_H-M   'P 1'
#
loop_
_entity.id
_entity.type
_entity.pdbx_description
1 polymer ?
#
loop_
_entity_poly.entity_id
_entity_poly.type
_entity_poly.pdbx_seq_one_letter_code
_entity_poly.pdbx_strand_id
1 'polypeptide(L)'
;MKKTLLLAGVACLFSVSANAMDLSREFRPYIGLDYVYSHADYKDMVREPKKSYNSGAVNVGTWITPYASLEAFFQQSAKTKAYKGTEYRVRTEFYAYGLDAYGYLPIGCDGFNLLGSLGLANYNMKAKYHYGNVDKQRMGYRAGIGAQFDFTENFAARVGGRYSYIGAKHLDTLMEVTAGIRYTF
;
A
#
# COMPACT_ATOMS: atom_id res chain seq x y z
N MET A 1 18.52 -7.02 13.22
CA MET A 1 17.35 -7.45 14.01
C MET A 1 15.97 -7.02 13.47
N LYS A 2 15.82 -5.93 12.68
CA LYS A 2 14.49 -5.49 12.16
C LYS A 2 13.96 -6.30 10.96
N LYS A 3 14.79 -7.03 10.23
CA LYS A 3 14.39 -7.81 9.04
C LYS A 3 13.79 -9.18 9.39
N THR A 4 14.19 -9.75 10.52
CA THR A 4 13.69 -11.05 11.01
C THR A 4 12.27 -10.96 11.59
N LEU A 5 11.87 -9.80 12.12
CA LEU A 5 10.52 -9.59 12.66
C LEU A 5 9.44 -9.58 11.55
N LEU A 6 9.79 -9.08 10.35
CA LEU A 6 8.86 -9.02 9.21
C LEU A 6 8.59 -10.40 8.62
N LEU A 7 9.63 -11.24 8.54
CA LEU A 7 9.49 -12.65 8.10
C LEU A 7 8.68 -13.47 9.10
N ALA A 8 8.87 -13.25 10.41
CA ALA A 8 8.11 -13.93 11.45
C ALA A 8 6.62 -13.55 11.41
N GLY A 9 6.28 -12.29 11.13
CA GLY A 9 4.89 -11.84 10.98
C GLY A 9 4.17 -12.50 9.80
N VAL A 10 4.85 -12.65 8.66
CA VAL A 10 4.31 -13.35 7.48
C VAL A 10 4.16 -14.84 7.77
N ALA A 11 5.12 -15.48 8.42
CA ALA A 11 5.05 -16.89 8.78
C ALA A 11 3.91 -17.20 9.77
N CYS A 12 3.61 -16.29 10.72
CA CYS A 12 2.50 -16.45 11.65
C CYS A 12 1.14 -16.39 10.94
N LEU A 13 0.97 -15.56 9.90
CA LEU A 13 -0.26 -15.51 9.12
C LEU A 13 -0.51 -16.82 8.35
N PHE A 14 0.54 -17.46 7.86
CA PHE A 14 0.43 -18.76 7.18
C PHE A 14 0.17 -19.91 8.15
N SER A 15 0.68 -19.87 9.39
CA SER A 15 0.45 -20.92 10.39
C SER A 15 -0.97 -20.89 10.97
N VAL A 16 -1.62 -19.73 11.04
CA VAL A 16 -3.01 -19.61 11.47
C VAL A 16 -3.95 -20.24 10.44
N SER A 17 -3.68 -20.09 9.14
CA SER A 17 -4.51 -20.72 8.10
C SER A 17 -4.38 -22.26 8.06
N ALA A 18 -3.24 -22.81 8.43
CA ALA A 18 -3.03 -24.28 8.43
C ALA A 18 -3.79 -25.01 9.55
N ASN A 19 -4.05 -24.34 10.67
CA ASN A 19 -4.80 -24.92 11.79
C ASN A 19 -6.32 -24.58 11.79
N ALA A 20 -6.74 -23.69 10.89
CA ALA A 20 -8.13 -23.25 10.77
C ALA A 20 -8.91 -24.03 9.71
N MET A 21 -8.42 -25.20 9.26
CA MET A 21 -9.06 -25.97 8.18
C MET A 21 -10.46 -26.51 8.50
N ASP A 22 -10.97 -26.28 9.72
CA ASP A 22 -12.33 -26.70 10.10
C ASP A 22 -13.28 -25.51 10.35
N LEU A 23 -12.79 -24.27 10.28
CA LEU A 23 -13.60 -23.06 10.40
C LEU A 23 -13.93 -22.51 9.02
N SER A 24 -14.93 -23.14 8.36
CA SER A 24 -15.72 -22.60 7.25
C SER A 24 -14.95 -22.11 6.01
N ARG A 25 -15.49 -22.41 4.86
CA ARG A 25 -15.12 -22.01 3.49
C ARG A 25 -14.97 -20.49 3.24
N GLU A 26 -14.92 -19.66 4.29
CA GLU A 26 -14.96 -18.21 4.19
C GLU A 26 -13.56 -17.57 4.22
N PHE A 27 -12.60 -18.16 4.95
CA PHE A 27 -11.24 -17.61 5.04
C PHE A 27 -10.37 -18.10 3.89
N ARG A 28 -10.22 -17.28 2.86
CA ARG A 28 -9.34 -17.54 1.71
C ARG A 28 -8.17 -16.56 1.73
N PRO A 29 -6.96 -16.98 2.12
CA PRO A 29 -5.79 -16.12 2.12
C PRO A 29 -5.36 -15.80 0.69
N TYR A 30 -4.79 -14.61 0.49
CA TYR A 30 -4.22 -14.19 -0.77
C TYR A 30 -2.96 -13.37 -0.59
N ILE A 31 -2.14 -13.34 -1.63
CA ILE A 31 -1.00 -12.45 -1.76
C ILE A 31 -1.19 -11.55 -2.98
N GLY A 32 -0.58 -10.37 -2.95
CA GLY A 32 -0.65 -9.44 -4.06
C GLY A 32 0.60 -8.62 -4.27
N LEU A 33 0.76 -8.15 -5.49
CA LEU A 33 1.80 -7.22 -5.89
C LEU A 33 1.16 -6.05 -6.62
N ASP A 34 1.46 -4.83 -6.18
CA ASP A 34 0.97 -3.60 -6.80
C ASP A 34 2.13 -2.71 -7.27
N TYR A 35 1.94 -2.13 -8.42
CA TYR A 35 2.60 -0.90 -8.81
C TYR A 35 1.76 0.28 -8.33
N VAL A 36 2.41 1.26 -7.70
CA VAL A 36 1.76 2.43 -7.12
C VAL A 36 2.42 3.69 -7.66
N TYR A 37 1.64 4.52 -8.33
CA TYR A 37 2.04 5.88 -8.70
C TYR A 37 1.42 6.85 -7.69
N SER A 38 2.27 7.58 -6.98
CA SER A 38 1.85 8.49 -5.92
C SER A 38 2.15 9.93 -6.30
N HIS A 39 1.19 10.82 -6.06
CA HIS A 39 1.33 12.27 -6.15
C HIS A 39 1.15 12.88 -4.77
N ALA A 40 2.18 13.57 -4.28
CA ALA A 40 2.21 14.17 -2.94
C ALA A 40 1.95 15.67 -3.02
N ASP A 41 1.03 16.17 -2.20
CA ASP A 41 0.82 17.60 -2.00
C ASP A 41 1.57 18.07 -0.76
N TYR A 42 2.47 19.03 -0.98
CA TYR A 42 3.27 19.64 0.06
C TYR A 42 2.75 21.05 0.36
N LYS A 43 2.53 21.36 1.65
CA LYS A 43 2.21 22.72 2.11
C LYS A 43 3.46 23.37 2.73
N ASP A 44 3.65 24.65 2.47
CA ASP A 44 4.64 25.54 3.11
C ASP A 44 6.11 25.12 2.97
N MET A 45 6.51 24.60 1.81
CA MET A 45 7.93 24.39 1.50
C MET A 45 8.49 25.46 0.57
N VAL A 46 9.52 26.17 1.03
CA VAL A 46 10.29 27.15 0.24
C VAL A 46 10.99 26.53 -0.97
N ARG A 47 11.22 25.19 -0.95
CA ARG A 47 11.74 24.38 -2.06
C ARG A 47 10.94 23.09 -2.14
N GLU A 48 10.07 23.00 -3.15
CA GLU A 48 9.23 21.82 -3.36
C GLU A 48 10.07 20.61 -3.82
N PRO A 49 10.02 19.47 -3.11
CA PRO A 49 10.57 18.21 -3.61
C PRO A 49 9.74 17.72 -4.81
N LYS A 50 10.25 16.73 -5.53
CA LYS A 50 9.50 16.14 -6.63
C LYS A 50 8.18 15.56 -6.10
N LYS A 51 7.06 15.96 -6.69
CA LYS A 51 5.70 15.60 -6.23
C LYS A 51 5.30 14.16 -6.59
N SER A 52 5.95 13.54 -7.56
CA SER A 52 5.56 12.23 -8.08
C SER A 52 6.56 11.13 -7.71
N TYR A 53 6.04 9.99 -7.23
CA TYR A 53 6.82 8.82 -6.82
C TYR A 53 6.25 7.54 -7.45
N ASN A 54 7.15 6.69 -7.92
CA ASN A 54 6.82 5.33 -8.32
C ASN A 54 7.17 4.39 -7.16
N SER A 55 6.28 3.49 -6.82
CA SER A 55 6.44 2.55 -5.70
C SER A 55 6.01 1.16 -6.12
N GLY A 56 6.58 0.15 -5.47
CA GLY A 56 6.06 -1.20 -5.46
C GLY A 56 5.44 -1.49 -4.09
N ALA A 57 4.38 -2.27 -4.05
CA ALA A 57 3.79 -2.75 -2.82
C ALA A 57 3.59 -4.28 -2.87
N VAL A 58 3.81 -4.91 -1.73
CA VAL A 58 3.49 -6.31 -1.47
C VAL A 58 2.34 -6.34 -0.47
N ASN A 59 1.35 -7.17 -0.75
CA ASN A 59 0.14 -7.26 0.04
C ASN A 59 -0.11 -8.72 0.45
N VAL A 60 -0.60 -8.90 1.66
CA VAL A 60 -1.05 -10.19 2.19
C VAL A 60 -2.39 -9.97 2.84
N GLY A 61 -3.39 -10.70 2.44
CA GLY A 61 -4.73 -10.53 2.95
C GLY A 61 -5.51 -11.83 3.08
N THR A 62 -6.71 -11.69 3.57
CA THR A 62 -7.67 -12.79 3.63
C THR A 62 -9.08 -12.27 3.36
N TRP A 63 -9.87 -13.06 2.64
CA TRP A 63 -11.30 -12.87 2.56
C TRP A 63 -11.92 -13.22 3.90
N ILE A 64 -12.78 -12.35 4.42
CA ILE A 64 -13.55 -12.56 5.65
C ILE A 64 -14.97 -13.00 5.28
N THR A 65 -15.49 -12.43 4.19
CA THR A 65 -16.77 -12.76 3.58
C THR A 65 -16.59 -12.73 2.05
N PRO A 66 -17.57 -13.21 1.26
CA PRO A 66 -17.53 -13.07 -0.21
C PRO A 66 -17.44 -11.61 -0.69
N TYR A 67 -17.79 -10.65 0.17
CA TYR A 67 -17.86 -9.21 -0.16
C TYR A 67 -16.86 -8.35 0.64
N ALA A 68 -16.05 -8.94 1.50
CA ALA A 68 -15.11 -8.19 2.33
C ALA A 68 -13.79 -8.92 2.55
N SER A 69 -12.69 -8.17 2.51
CA SER A 69 -11.36 -8.69 2.84
C SER A 69 -10.57 -7.72 3.73
N LEU A 70 -9.59 -8.26 4.43
CA LEU A 70 -8.60 -7.51 5.19
C LEU A 70 -7.22 -7.76 4.60
N GLU A 71 -6.44 -6.70 4.38
CA GLU A 71 -5.15 -6.74 3.70
C GLU A 71 -4.10 -5.97 4.50
N ALA A 72 -2.99 -6.61 4.82
CA ALA A 72 -1.78 -5.96 5.28
C ALA A 72 -0.90 -5.65 4.07
N PHE A 73 -0.28 -4.48 4.04
CA PHE A 73 0.58 -4.09 2.92
C PHE A 73 1.91 -3.52 3.40
N PHE A 74 2.90 -3.64 2.53
CA PHE A 74 4.18 -2.94 2.62
C PHE A 74 4.49 -2.32 1.27
N GLN A 75 4.63 -0.99 1.24
CA GLN A 75 4.91 -0.19 0.06
C GLN A 75 6.27 0.48 0.19
N GLN A 76 7.08 0.43 -0.88
CA GLN A 76 8.36 1.10 -0.93
C GLN A 76 8.48 1.93 -2.21
N SER A 77 8.82 3.21 -2.07
CA SER A 77 9.07 4.09 -3.21
C SER A 77 10.44 3.84 -3.83
N ALA A 78 10.52 4.03 -5.15
CA ALA A 78 11.77 4.15 -5.84
C ALA A 78 12.53 5.40 -5.37
N LYS A 79 13.86 5.32 -5.29
CA LYS A 79 14.71 6.45 -4.89
C LYS A 79 14.63 7.58 -5.92
N THR A 80 14.05 8.69 -5.52
CA THR A 80 13.94 9.88 -6.36
C THR A 80 15.08 10.85 -6.05
N LYS A 81 15.75 11.32 -7.10
CA LYS A 81 16.84 12.31 -7.03
C LYS A 81 16.32 13.62 -7.59
N ALA A 82 16.24 14.66 -6.77
CA ALA A 82 16.01 16.03 -7.21
C ALA A 82 17.35 16.78 -7.30
N TYR A 83 17.43 17.78 -8.21
CA TYR A 83 18.60 18.64 -8.42
C TYR A 83 19.90 17.86 -8.74
N LYS A 84 19.90 17.11 -9.87
CA LYS A 84 21.11 16.48 -10.42
C LYS A 84 22.08 17.59 -10.88
N GLY A 85 23.29 17.59 -10.33
CA GLY A 85 24.37 18.48 -10.79
C GLY A 85 24.66 19.71 -9.92
N THR A 86 23.99 19.91 -8.81
CA THR A 86 24.26 20.97 -7.83
C THR A 86 24.66 20.40 -6.47
N GLU A 87 25.40 21.17 -5.66
CA GLU A 87 25.79 20.85 -4.27
C GLU A 87 24.58 20.53 -3.36
N TYR A 88 23.37 20.87 -3.79
CA TYR A 88 22.11 20.70 -3.05
C TYR A 88 21.33 19.44 -3.44
N ARG A 89 22.01 18.33 -3.74
CA ARG A 89 21.38 17.06 -4.10
C ARG A 89 20.54 16.51 -2.95
N VAL A 90 19.20 16.50 -3.12
CA VAL A 90 18.26 15.89 -2.17
C VAL A 90 17.85 14.52 -2.68
N ARG A 91 18.00 13.49 -1.85
CA ARG A 91 17.53 12.13 -2.11
C ARG A 91 16.37 11.84 -1.18
N THR A 92 15.21 11.59 -1.76
CA THR A 92 14.00 11.27 -0.99
C THR A 92 13.58 9.83 -1.31
N GLU A 93 13.31 9.07 -0.28
CA GLU A 93 12.69 7.76 -0.34
C GLU A 93 11.66 7.66 0.79
N PHE A 94 10.54 6.97 0.54
CA PHE A 94 9.58 6.67 1.60
C PHE A 94 9.20 5.20 1.55
N TYR A 95 8.78 4.68 2.68
CA TYR A 95 8.10 3.42 2.80
C TYR A 95 6.87 3.57 3.69
N ALA A 96 5.84 2.81 3.37
CA ALA A 96 4.61 2.79 4.12
C ALA A 96 4.20 1.34 4.40
N TYR A 97 3.56 1.11 5.53
CA TYR A 97 2.97 -0.18 5.88
C TYR A 97 1.72 0.05 6.70
N GLY A 98 0.78 -0.87 6.59
CA GLY A 98 -0.49 -0.72 7.28
C GLY A 98 -1.47 -1.83 6.98
N LEU A 99 -2.74 -1.53 7.27
CA LEU A 99 -3.88 -2.42 7.08
C LEU A 99 -4.96 -1.68 6.32
N ASP A 100 -5.52 -2.34 5.31
CA ASP A 100 -6.66 -1.89 4.53
C ASP A 100 -7.81 -2.92 4.64
N ALA A 101 -9.02 -2.47 4.88
CA ALA A 101 -10.24 -3.24 4.74
C ALA A 101 -10.87 -2.91 3.38
N TYR A 102 -11.25 -3.93 2.64
CA TYR A 102 -11.89 -3.82 1.33
C TYR A 102 -13.31 -4.32 1.39
N GLY A 103 -14.22 -3.59 0.72
CA GLY A 103 -15.55 -4.04 0.40
C GLY A 103 -15.69 -4.20 -1.12
N TYR A 104 -16.36 -5.26 -1.56
CA TYR A 104 -16.54 -5.62 -2.97
C TYR A 104 -18.00 -5.63 -3.33
N LEU A 105 -18.33 -5.01 -4.47
CA LEU A 105 -19.65 -5.00 -5.06
C LEU A 105 -19.57 -5.67 -6.45
N PRO A 106 -20.07 -6.90 -6.62
CA PRO A 106 -20.10 -7.55 -7.92
C PRO A 106 -21.06 -6.81 -8.86
N ILE A 107 -20.64 -6.54 -10.09
CA ILE A 107 -21.44 -5.85 -11.10
C ILE A 107 -21.55 -6.71 -12.34
N GLY A 108 -22.76 -7.23 -12.57
CA GLY A 108 -23.33 -7.70 -13.84
C GLY A 108 -22.55 -8.67 -14.73
N CYS A 109 -21.24 -8.76 -14.60
CA CYS A 109 -20.37 -9.64 -15.37
C CYS A 109 -19.63 -10.57 -14.44
N ASP A 110 -19.49 -11.84 -14.81
CA ASP A 110 -18.71 -12.81 -14.06
C ASP A 110 -17.27 -12.32 -13.87
N GLY A 111 -16.85 -12.27 -12.61
CA GLY A 111 -15.50 -11.88 -12.23
C GLY A 111 -15.23 -10.36 -12.09
N PHE A 112 -16.18 -9.48 -12.42
CA PHE A 112 -15.96 -8.03 -12.24
C PHE A 112 -16.57 -7.51 -10.94
N ASN A 113 -15.72 -6.85 -10.13
CA ASN A 113 -16.11 -6.29 -8.85
C ASN A 113 -15.67 -4.82 -8.76
N LEU A 114 -16.57 -3.93 -8.36
CA LEU A 114 -16.15 -2.64 -7.82
C LEU A 114 -15.70 -2.82 -6.39
N LEU A 115 -14.72 -2.03 -5.99
CA LEU A 115 -14.20 -2.08 -4.62
C LEU A 115 -14.10 -0.69 -3.99
N GLY A 116 -14.36 -0.67 -2.70
CA GLY A 116 -14.04 0.44 -1.82
C GLY A 116 -13.08 -0.02 -0.75
N SER A 117 -12.18 0.86 -0.29
CA SER A 117 -11.24 0.53 0.78
C SER A 117 -11.12 1.64 1.80
N LEU A 118 -10.91 1.23 3.06
CA LEU A 118 -10.56 2.10 4.17
C LEU A 118 -9.40 1.47 4.92
N GLY A 119 -8.42 2.28 5.34
CA GLY A 119 -7.25 1.75 6.01
C GLY A 119 -6.46 2.75 6.84
N LEU A 120 -5.48 2.19 7.51
CA LEU A 120 -4.51 2.89 8.35
C LEU A 120 -3.11 2.54 7.87
N ALA A 121 -2.26 3.54 7.73
CA ALA A 121 -0.89 3.35 7.31
C ALA A 121 0.09 4.17 8.15
N ASN A 122 1.27 3.63 8.34
CA ASN A 122 2.39 4.32 8.91
C ASN A 122 3.35 4.69 7.78
N TYR A 123 3.57 5.99 7.59
CA TYR A 123 4.44 6.54 6.55
C TYR A 123 5.77 6.95 7.17
N ASN A 124 6.86 6.42 6.62
CA ASN A 124 8.21 6.75 7.01
C ASN A 124 8.90 7.44 5.85
N MET A 125 9.21 8.70 6.01
CA MET A 125 9.91 9.53 5.03
C MET A 125 11.35 9.72 5.44
N LYS A 126 12.28 9.38 4.55
CA LYS A 126 13.71 9.62 4.72
C LYS A 126 14.17 10.63 3.69
N ALA A 127 14.56 11.81 4.14
CA ALA A 127 15.21 12.82 3.33
C ALA A 127 16.68 12.92 3.75
N LYS A 128 17.59 12.64 2.81
CA LYS A 128 19.04 12.79 2.99
C LYS A 128 19.48 14.10 2.35
N TYR A 129 19.95 15.01 3.18
CA TYR A 129 20.60 16.25 2.80
C TYR A 129 22.12 16.10 2.97
N HIS A 130 22.90 16.98 2.35
CA HIS A 130 24.38 16.96 2.49
C HIS A 130 24.84 17.15 3.94
N TYR A 131 24.05 17.85 4.77
CA TYR A 131 24.37 18.19 6.16
C TYR A 131 23.48 17.51 7.22
N GLY A 132 22.67 16.50 6.88
CA GLY A 132 21.84 15.80 7.87
C GLY A 132 20.83 14.86 7.29
N ASN A 133 20.35 13.92 8.12
CA ASN A 133 19.27 12.99 7.78
C ASN A 133 18.03 13.40 8.57
N VAL A 134 16.90 13.55 7.88
CA VAL A 134 15.60 13.75 8.54
C VAL A 134 14.78 12.47 8.35
N ASP A 135 14.45 11.82 9.45
CA ASP A 135 13.56 10.65 9.49
C ASP A 135 12.27 11.08 10.21
N LYS A 136 11.15 11.04 9.50
CA LYS A 136 9.84 11.40 10.05
C LYS A 136 8.87 10.26 9.83
N GLN A 137 8.27 9.80 10.92
CA GLN A 137 7.25 8.78 10.93
C GLN A 137 5.91 9.41 11.28
N ARG A 138 4.85 9.10 10.51
CA ARG A 138 3.49 9.58 10.72
C ARG A 138 2.47 8.51 10.37
N MET A 139 1.44 8.44 11.19
CA MET A 139 0.27 7.63 10.93
C MET A 139 -0.72 8.43 10.06
N GLY A 140 -1.31 7.78 9.07
CA GLY A 140 -2.31 8.38 8.18
C GLY A 140 -3.50 7.45 7.95
N TYR A 141 -4.61 8.05 7.57
CA TYR A 141 -5.82 7.36 7.16
C TYR A 141 -5.85 7.25 5.64
N ARG A 142 -6.36 6.14 5.14
CA ARG A 142 -6.46 5.88 3.70
C ARG A 142 -7.89 5.54 3.33
N ALA A 143 -8.35 6.09 2.20
CA ALA A 143 -9.60 5.69 1.58
C ALA A 143 -9.35 5.48 0.07
N GLY A 144 -9.99 4.50 -0.52
CA GLY A 144 -9.81 4.19 -1.94
C GLY A 144 -11.05 3.62 -2.59
N ILE A 145 -11.05 3.73 -3.91
CA ILE A 145 -12.03 3.10 -4.78
C ILE A 145 -11.31 2.45 -5.95
N GLY A 146 -11.91 1.42 -6.52
CA GLY A 146 -11.29 0.76 -7.66
C GLY A 146 -12.16 -0.33 -8.25
N ALA A 147 -11.54 -1.16 -9.07
CA ALA A 147 -12.15 -2.34 -9.68
C ALA A 147 -11.18 -3.52 -9.59
N GLN A 148 -11.74 -4.70 -9.45
CA GLN A 148 -11.03 -5.97 -9.51
C GLN A 148 -11.69 -6.84 -10.57
N PHE A 149 -10.86 -7.51 -11.34
CA PHE A 149 -11.30 -8.50 -12.32
C PHE A 149 -10.66 -9.85 -11.98
N ASP A 150 -11.51 -10.83 -11.71
CA ASP A 150 -11.10 -12.19 -11.37
C ASP A 150 -11.01 -12.99 -12.68
N PHE A 151 -9.80 -13.29 -13.16
CA PHE A 151 -9.57 -14.07 -14.39
C PHE A 151 -9.83 -15.54 -14.18
N THR A 152 -9.53 -16.03 -13.00
CA THR A 152 -9.72 -17.41 -12.54
C THR A 152 -10.08 -17.39 -11.05
N GLU A 153 -10.42 -18.55 -10.50
CA GLU A 153 -10.68 -18.70 -9.06
C GLU A 153 -9.51 -18.25 -8.18
N ASN A 154 -8.29 -18.31 -8.71
CA ASN A 154 -7.07 -17.99 -7.98
C ASN A 154 -6.45 -16.65 -8.36
N PHE A 155 -6.62 -16.16 -9.60
CA PHE A 155 -5.96 -14.97 -10.11
C PHE A 155 -6.93 -13.82 -10.37
N ALA A 156 -6.57 -12.65 -9.85
CA ALA A 156 -7.28 -11.40 -10.08
C ALA A 156 -6.31 -10.27 -10.44
N ALA A 157 -6.79 -9.32 -11.28
CA ALA A 157 -6.15 -8.01 -11.44
C ALA A 157 -6.97 -6.96 -10.69
N ARG A 158 -6.28 -5.98 -10.13
CA ARG A 158 -6.90 -4.87 -9.40
C ARG A 158 -6.32 -3.55 -9.89
N VAL A 159 -7.19 -2.56 -10.11
CA VAL A 159 -6.83 -1.17 -10.37
C VAL A 159 -7.61 -0.27 -9.42
N GLY A 160 -7.00 0.83 -8.98
CA GLY A 160 -7.70 1.71 -8.07
C GLY A 160 -7.00 3.05 -7.86
N GLY A 161 -7.76 3.97 -7.26
CA GLY A 161 -7.26 5.23 -6.75
C GLY A 161 -7.41 5.27 -5.23
N ARG A 162 -6.41 5.81 -4.54
CA ARG A 162 -6.41 5.98 -3.09
C ARG A 162 -6.06 7.42 -2.74
N TYR A 163 -6.70 7.88 -1.69
CA TYR A 163 -6.41 9.16 -1.05
C TYR A 163 -5.96 8.87 0.37
N SER A 164 -4.80 9.41 0.76
CA SER A 164 -4.23 9.25 2.10
C SER A 164 -4.10 10.61 2.75
N TYR A 165 -4.68 10.74 3.93
CA TYR A 165 -4.52 11.92 4.78
C TYR A 165 -3.49 11.61 5.87
N ILE A 166 -2.36 12.33 5.85
CA ILE A 166 -1.22 12.06 6.74
C ILE A 166 -1.14 13.11 7.85
N GLY A 167 -1.69 14.33 7.63
CA GLY A 167 -1.75 15.40 8.62
C GLY A 167 -0.36 15.85 9.12
N ALA A 168 0.67 15.72 8.30
CA ALA A 168 2.01 16.17 8.64
C ALA A 168 2.20 17.63 8.16
N LYS A 169 2.93 18.43 8.95
CA LYS A 169 3.15 19.87 8.71
C LYS A 169 3.65 20.21 7.28
N HIS A 170 4.23 19.23 6.56
CA HIS A 170 4.79 19.40 5.21
C HIS A 170 4.27 18.40 4.17
N LEU A 171 3.57 17.33 4.58
CA LEU A 171 2.91 16.38 3.71
C LEU A 171 1.49 16.17 4.24
N ASP A 172 0.54 16.86 3.64
CA ASP A 172 -0.85 16.84 4.11
C ASP A 172 -1.57 15.64 3.50
N THR A 173 -1.44 15.47 2.20
CA THR A 173 -2.19 14.46 1.45
C THR A 173 -1.34 13.75 0.41
N LEU A 174 -1.71 12.51 0.11
CA LEU A 174 -1.09 11.69 -0.91
C LEU A 174 -2.19 11.04 -1.76
N MET A 175 -2.19 11.35 -3.06
CA MET A 175 -3.04 10.68 -4.04
C MET A 175 -2.25 9.57 -4.71
N GLU A 176 -2.83 8.38 -4.81
CA GLU A 176 -2.19 7.21 -5.39
C GLU A 176 -3.09 6.55 -6.41
N VAL A 177 -2.48 6.14 -7.53
CA VAL A 177 -3.09 5.24 -8.50
C VAL A 177 -2.36 3.90 -8.41
N THR A 178 -3.11 2.81 -8.33
CA THR A 178 -2.57 1.48 -8.12
C THR A 178 -3.01 0.54 -9.23
N ALA A 179 -2.11 -0.34 -9.65
CA ALA A 179 -2.42 -1.45 -10.53
C ALA A 179 -1.62 -2.68 -10.07
N GLY A 180 -2.28 -3.83 -9.95
CA GLY A 180 -1.62 -5.03 -9.44
C GLY A 180 -2.38 -6.30 -9.68
N ILE A 181 -1.77 -7.38 -9.22
CA ILE A 181 -2.29 -8.75 -9.34
C ILE A 181 -2.44 -9.37 -7.95
N ARG A 182 -3.37 -10.30 -7.83
CA ARG A 182 -3.67 -11.07 -6.61
C ARG A 182 -3.67 -12.54 -6.94
N TYR A 183 -3.15 -13.34 -6.01
CA TYR A 183 -3.26 -14.78 -6.03
C TYR A 183 -3.92 -15.26 -4.74
N THR A 184 -5.08 -15.90 -4.88
CA THR A 184 -5.85 -16.49 -3.77
C THR A 184 -5.55 -17.99 -3.69
N PHE A 185 -5.28 -18.49 -2.49
CA PHE A 185 -4.94 -19.90 -2.23
C PHE A 185 -6.17 -20.78 -2.09
#